data_19627dd0688017ff11fb1aa442900341
#
_entry.id   19627dd0688017ff11fb1aa442900341
#
_cell.length_a   1.000
_cell.length_b   1.000
_cell.length_c   1.000
_cell.angle_alpha   90.00
_cell.angle_beta   90.00
_cell.angle_gamma   90.00
#
_symmetry.space_group_name_H-M   'P 1'
#
loop_
_entity.id
_entity.type
_entity.pdbx_description
1 polymer ?
#
loop_
_entity_poly.entity_id
_entity_poly.type
_entity_poly.pdbx_seq_one_letter_code
_entity_poly.pdbx_strand_id
1 'polypeptide(L)'
;RVSGNTYFYLTRTGRINWIMGQIIFQIVSLLTYLLFVIISTLVQTVSFSFLINGWSLVVTESDKSSAMYDLIPMNLYNQMSPYEAFAISYLLLFMFLLSCSLAMLLASIYGKKTLTFWVVMISIAVGIVFCAVKSKWMWVFPVSHSILWIHFQNYYRKYVMSPWISILILGVLLVVGYLLVMHFSKKLNVDRLRGEQE
;
A
#
# COMPACT_ATOMS: atom_id res chain seq x y z
N ARG A 1 -17.19 9.85 -14.41
CA ARG A 1 -18.58 9.72 -14.89
C ARG A 1 -19.20 8.49 -14.25
N VAL A 2 -20.13 8.70 -13.35
CA VAL A 2 -21.01 7.62 -12.89
C VAL A 2 -21.92 7.35 -14.11
N SER A 3 -21.70 6.22 -14.79
CA SER A 3 -22.53 5.87 -15.95
C SER A 3 -23.98 5.68 -15.50
N GLY A 4 -24.97 6.02 -16.32
CA GLY A 4 -26.39 5.81 -16.01
C GLY A 4 -26.71 4.37 -15.57
N ASN A 5 -25.88 3.41 -15.98
CA ASN A 5 -25.91 2.02 -15.53
C ASN A 5 -25.65 1.83 -14.03
N THR A 6 -24.83 2.70 -13.38
CA THR A 6 -24.53 2.57 -11.94
C THR A 6 -25.78 2.77 -11.08
N TYR A 7 -26.64 3.71 -11.48
CA TYR A 7 -27.93 3.93 -10.79
C TYR A 7 -28.84 2.68 -10.90
N PHE A 8 -28.92 2.08 -12.07
CA PHE A 8 -29.71 0.87 -12.29
C PHE A 8 -29.21 -0.30 -11.45
N TYR A 9 -27.88 -0.50 -11.39
CA TYR A 9 -27.31 -1.53 -10.54
C TYR A 9 -27.52 -1.28 -9.05
N LEU A 10 -27.36 -0.04 -8.57
CA LEU A 10 -27.61 0.33 -7.17
C LEU A 10 -29.04 0.06 -6.71
N THR A 11 -30.02 0.35 -7.56
CA THR A 11 -31.44 0.11 -7.24
C THR A 11 -31.77 -1.37 -7.24
N ARG A 12 -31.15 -2.18 -8.10
CA ARG A 12 -31.42 -3.61 -8.26
C ARG A 12 -30.70 -4.49 -7.24
N THR A 13 -29.43 -4.19 -6.92
CA THR A 13 -28.59 -5.04 -6.06
C THR A 13 -28.54 -4.58 -4.60
N GLY A 14 -28.98 -3.40 -4.32
CA GLY A 14 -28.86 -2.78 -2.98
C GLY A 14 -27.45 -2.18 -2.72
N ARG A 15 -27.43 -1.15 -1.87
CA ARG A 15 -26.22 -0.34 -1.60
C ARG A 15 -25.05 -1.14 -1.03
N ILE A 16 -25.33 -2.04 -0.11
CA ILE A 16 -24.31 -2.86 0.57
C ILE A 16 -23.64 -3.81 -0.41
N ASN A 17 -24.44 -4.54 -1.22
CA ASN A 17 -23.92 -5.49 -2.19
C ASN A 17 -23.08 -4.79 -3.28
N TRP A 18 -23.49 -3.59 -3.70
CA TRP A 18 -22.72 -2.80 -4.64
C TRP A 18 -21.35 -2.40 -4.06
N ILE A 19 -21.30 -1.94 -2.80
CA ILE A 19 -20.03 -1.58 -2.14
C ILE A 19 -19.15 -2.80 -1.93
N MET A 20 -19.70 -3.94 -1.54
CA MET A 20 -18.95 -5.18 -1.44
C MET A 20 -18.33 -5.56 -2.79
N GLY A 21 -19.08 -5.41 -3.88
CA GLY A 21 -18.55 -5.59 -5.24
C GLY A 21 -17.39 -4.65 -5.56
N GLN A 22 -17.46 -3.37 -5.13
CA GLN A 22 -16.36 -2.40 -5.30
C GLN A 22 -15.11 -2.80 -4.50
N ILE A 23 -15.28 -3.26 -3.27
CA ILE A 23 -14.15 -3.72 -2.43
C ILE A 23 -13.49 -4.94 -3.05
N ILE A 24 -14.27 -5.94 -3.48
CA ILE A 24 -13.75 -7.14 -4.15
C ILE A 24 -13.01 -6.74 -5.44
N PHE A 25 -13.60 -5.86 -6.24
CA PHE A 25 -12.97 -5.34 -7.46
C PHE A 25 -11.63 -4.66 -7.16
N GLN A 26 -11.53 -3.85 -6.11
CA GLN A 26 -10.28 -3.22 -5.70
C GLN A 26 -9.21 -4.24 -5.29
N ILE A 27 -9.59 -5.25 -4.50
CA ILE A 27 -8.68 -6.33 -4.08
C ILE A 27 -8.13 -7.06 -5.31
N VAL A 28 -9.01 -7.50 -6.22
CA VAL A 28 -8.62 -8.22 -7.44
C VAL A 28 -7.74 -7.36 -8.33
N SER A 29 -8.11 -6.09 -8.54
CA SER A 29 -7.32 -5.14 -9.36
C SER A 29 -5.93 -4.91 -8.78
N LEU A 30 -5.79 -4.76 -7.46
CA LEU A 30 -4.49 -4.59 -6.80
C LEU A 30 -3.64 -5.86 -6.90
N LEU A 31 -4.23 -7.04 -6.70
CA LEU A 31 -3.51 -8.31 -6.87
C LEU A 31 -3.03 -8.49 -8.31
N THR A 32 -3.88 -8.19 -9.29
CA THR A 32 -3.51 -8.24 -10.72
C THR A 32 -2.38 -7.26 -11.03
N TYR A 33 -2.45 -6.04 -10.51
CA TYR A 33 -1.40 -5.03 -10.68
C TYR A 33 -0.06 -5.50 -10.08
N LEU A 34 -0.06 -5.98 -8.83
CA LEU A 34 1.14 -6.48 -8.17
C LEU A 34 1.72 -7.72 -8.90
N LEU A 35 0.87 -8.63 -9.34
CA LEU A 35 1.29 -9.77 -10.15
C LEU A 35 1.97 -9.32 -11.44
N PHE A 36 1.39 -8.33 -12.13
CA PHE A 36 1.99 -7.76 -13.34
C PHE A 36 3.37 -7.14 -13.06
N VAL A 37 3.53 -6.41 -11.95
CA VAL A 37 4.82 -5.85 -11.52
C VAL A 37 5.84 -6.97 -11.27
N ILE A 38 5.45 -8.04 -10.57
CA ILE A 38 6.31 -9.21 -10.33
C ILE A 38 6.78 -9.83 -11.65
N ILE A 39 5.84 -10.13 -12.55
CA ILE A 39 6.16 -10.75 -13.84
C ILE A 39 7.08 -9.84 -14.66
N SER A 40 6.78 -8.54 -14.73
CA SER A 40 7.61 -7.58 -15.45
C SER A 40 9.05 -7.54 -14.92
N THR A 41 9.21 -7.55 -13.60
CA THR A 41 10.52 -7.57 -12.95
C THR A 41 11.26 -8.87 -13.25
N LEU A 42 10.59 -10.02 -13.15
CA LEU A 42 11.19 -11.32 -13.46
C LEU A 42 11.64 -11.42 -14.90
N VAL A 43 10.83 -10.94 -15.86
CA VAL A 43 11.21 -10.94 -17.29
C VAL A 43 12.45 -10.11 -17.53
N GLN A 44 12.60 -8.95 -16.87
CA GLN A 44 13.77 -8.10 -17.02
C GLN A 44 15.03 -8.70 -16.39
N THR A 45 14.88 -9.47 -15.31
CA THR A 45 16.01 -10.01 -14.54
C THR A 45 16.35 -11.45 -14.87
N VAL A 46 15.56 -12.14 -15.72
CA VAL A 46 15.73 -13.57 -16.00
C VAL A 46 17.15 -13.96 -16.46
N SER A 47 17.81 -13.08 -17.21
CA SER A 47 19.17 -13.31 -17.71
C SER A 47 20.26 -13.22 -16.64
N PHE A 48 19.95 -12.62 -15.48
CA PHE A 48 20.90 -12.33 -14.40
C PHE A 48 20.50 -12.95 -13.07
N SER A 49 19.31 -13.55 -12.98
CA SER A 49 18.78 -14.13 -11.75
C SER A 49 19.08 -15.62 -11.66
N PHE A 50 19.57 -16.03 -10.50
CA PHE A 50 19.70 -17.44 -10.14
C PHE A 50 18.55 -17.81 -9.21
N LEU A 51 17.97 -19.01 -9.39
CA LEU A 51 16.88 -19.55 -8.55
C LEU A 51 17.38 -20.02 -7.16
N ILE A 52 18.43 -19.40 -6.66
CA ILE A 52 19.02 -19.72 -5.36
C ILE A 52 18.47 -18.73 -4.33
N ASN A 53 17.99 -19.26 -3.19
CA ASN A 53 17.52 -18.42 -2.08
C ASN A 53 18.72 -17.87 -1.26
N GLY A 54 19.54 -17.06 -1.90
CA GLY A 54 20.72 -16.44 -1.30
C GLY A 54 20.91 -15.01 -1.81
N TRP A 55 21.43 -14.14 -0.96
CA TRP A 55 21.79 -12.78 -1.35
C TRP A 55 23.00 -12.79 -2.27
N SER A 56 22.99 -11.93 -3.29
CA SER A 56 24.13 -11.83 -4.21
C SER A 56 25.34 -11.18 -3.54
N LEU A 57 26.55 -11.52 -4.01
CA LEU A 57 27.81 -10.91 -3.55
C LEU A 57 27.81 -9.39 -3.69
N VAL A 58 27.13 -8.85 -4.72
CA VAL A 58 26.99 -7.41 -4.92
C VAL A 58 26.27 -6.72 -3.74
N VAL A 59 25.34 -7.43 -3.10
CA VAL A 59 24.62 -6.92 -1.92
C VAL A 59 25.44 -7.08 -0.65
N THR A 60 26.11 -8.23 -0.48
CA THR A 60 26.82 -8.56 0.77
C THR A 60 28.20 -7.87 0.88
N GLU A 61 28.83 -7.58 -0.25
CA GLU A 61 30.14 -6.93 -0.32
C GLU A 61 30.07 -5.46 -0.77
N SER A 62 28.86 -4.87 -0.80
CA SER A 62 28.72 -3.47 -1.18
C SER A 62 29.38 -2.53 -0.16
N ASP A 63 30.14 -1.56 -0.67
CA ASP A 63 30.77 -0.52 0.15
C ASP A 63 29.72 0.32 0.88
N LYS A 64 30.04 0.76 2.12
CA LYS A 64 29.18 1.61 2.96
C LYS A 64 28.80 2.95 2.30
N SER A 65 29.53 3.36 1.28
CA SER A 65 29.26 4.57 0.48
C SER A 65 28.32 4.33 -0.69
N SER A 66 27.95 3.07 -0.99
CA SER A 66 27.09 2.74 -2.11
C SER A 66 25.60 2.93 -1.76
N ALA A 67 24.79 3.37 -2.73
CA ALA A 67 23.34 3.44 -2.60
C ALA A 67 22.71 2.08 -2.26
N MET A 68 23.33 0.97 -2.65
CA MET A 68 22.90 -0.39 -2.35
C MET A 68 22.93 -0.69 -0.85
N TYR A 69 23.94 -0.17 -0.13
CA TYR A 69 24.05 -0.34 1.33
C TYR A 69 22.91 0.34 2.09
N ASP A 70 22.41 1.47 1.58
CA ASP A 70 21.26 2.16 2.17
C ASP A 70 19.94 1.48 1.83
N LEU A 71 19.82 0.83 0.67
CA LEU A 71 18.61 0.12 0.24
C LEU A 71 18.46 -1.25 0.89
N ILE A 72 19.57 -2.00 1.03
CA ILE A 72 19.58 -3.34 1.63
C ILE A 72 20.55 -3.36 2.80
N PRO A 73 20.09 -2.94 3.99
CA PRO A 73 20.95 -2.84 5.16
C PRO A 73 21.45 -4.22 5.63
N MET A 74 22.64 -4.26 6.18
CA MET A 74 23.30 -5.48 6.66
C MET A 74 22.41 -6.31 7.61
N ASN A 75 21.62 -5.65 8.44
CA ASN A 75 20.70 -6.35 9.35
C ASN A 75 19.58 -7.08 8.62
N LEU A 76 19.18 -6.64 7.44
CA LEU A 76 18.14 -7.29 6.65
C LEU A 76 18.64 -8.62 6.09
N TYR A 77 19.79 -8.61 5.39
CA TYR A 77 20.30 -9.84 4.75
C TYR A 77 20.87 -10.85 5.74
N ASN A 78 21.21 -10.43 6.95
CA ASN A 78 21.61 -11.35 8.03
C ASN A 78 20.42 -12.01 8.74
N GLN A 79 19.22 -11.42 8.70
CA GLN A 79 18.05 -11.90 9.44
C GLN A 79 16.99 -12.55 8.56
N MET A 80 16.97 -12.24 7.27
CA MET A 80 15.95 -12.73 6.35
C MET A 80 16.55 -13.26 5.05
N SER A 81 15.96 -14.33 4.53
CA SER A 81 16.26 -14.78 3.18
C SER A 81 15.63 -13.85 2.12
N PRO A 82 16.16 -13.79 0.89
CA PRO A 82 15.61 -12.95 -0.18
C PRO A 82 14.12 -13.22 -0.45
N TYR A 83 13.68 -14.48 -0.45
CA TYR A 83 12.27 -14.81 -0.70
C TYR A 83 11.35 -14.38 0.42
N GLU A 84 11.79 -14.47 1.68
CA GLU A 84 11.03 -13.95 2.83
C GLU A 84 10.93 -12.42 2.78
N ALA A 85 12.05 -11.74 2.52
CA ALA A 85 12.06 -10.28 2.37
C ALA A 85 11.14 -9.82 1.23
N PHE A 86 11.14 -10.54 0.12
CA PHE A 86 10.26 -10.28 -1.02
C PHE A 86 8.78 -10.45 -0.62
N ALA A 87 8.43 -11.60 -0.02
CA ALA A 87 7.05 -11.89 0.35
C ALA A 87 6.48 -10.87 1.35
N ILE A 88 7.27 -10.50 2.38
CA ILE A 88 6.85 -9.51 3.38
C ILE A 88 6.74 -8.11 2.75
N SER A 89 7.68 -7.71 1.87
CA SER A 89 7.62 -6.43 1.16
C SER A 89 6.35 -6.30 0.32
N TYR A 90 6.00 -7.35 -0.43
CA TYR A 90 4.78 -7.34 -1.25
C TYR A 90 3.51 -7.36 -0.40
N LEU A 91 3.51 -8.08 0.73
CA LEU A 91 2.38 -8.05 1.68
C LEU A 91 2.17 -6.65 2.25
N LEU A 92 3.22 -6.00 2.74
CA LEU A 92 3.15 -4.63 3.28
C LEU A 92 2.69 -3.63 2.23
N LEU A 93 3.23 -3.72 1.01
CA LEU A 93 2.83 -2.87 -0.11
C LEU A 93 1.36 -3.07 -0.48
N PHE A 94 0.90 -4.33 -0.56
CA PHE A 94 -0.50 -4.66 -0.82
C PHE A 94 -1.43 -4.05 0.23
N MET A 95 -1.12 -4.23 1.52
CA MET A 95 -1.92 -3.69 2.62
C MET A 95 -1.98 -2.16 2.59
N PHE A 96 -0.85 -1.51 2.29
CA PHE A 96 -0.78 -0.05 2.15
C PHE A 96 -1.63 0.44 0.97
N LEU A 97 -1.47 -0.12 -0.22
CA LEU A 97 -2.23 0.27 -1.41
C LEU A 97 -3.74 0.02 -1.23
N LEU A 98 -4.11 -1.08 -0.58
CA LEU A 98 -5.50 -1.38 -0.27
C LEU A 98 -6.09 -0.35 0.72
N SER A 99 -5.31 0.11 1.71
CA SER A 99 -5.75 1.15 2.64
C SER A 99 -5.99 2.49 1.94
N CYS A 100 -5.09 2.88 1.02
CA CYS A 100 -5.28 4.06 0.17
C CYS A 100 -6.53 3.92 -0.72
N SER A 101 -6.76 2.75 -1.29
CA SER A 101 -7.91 2.45 -2.12
C SER A 101 -9.23 2.54 -1.34
N LEU A 102 -9.29 2.00 -0.11
CA LEU A 102 -10.45 2.15 0.79
C LEU A 102 -10.71 3.61 1.17
N ALA A 103 -9.66 4.41 1.40
CA ALA A 103 -9.80 5.84 1.65
C ALA A 103 -10.40 6.56 0.45
N MET A 104 -9.99 6.22 -0.77
CA MET A 104 -10.57 6.77 -2.01
C MET A 104 -12.01 6.32 -2.22
N LEU A 105 -12.36 5.08 -1.87
CA LEU A 105 -13.74 4.58 -1.93
C LEU A 105 -14.62 5.34 -0.94
N LEU A 106 -14.16 5.55 0.29
CA LEU A 106 -14.85 6.35 1.30
C LEU A 106 -15.08 7.78 0.81
N ALA A 107 -14.06 8.42 0.24
CA ALA A 107 -14.16 9.76 -0.36
C ALA A 107 -15.17 9.82 -1.51
N SER A 108 -15.28 8.75 -2.28
CA SER A 108 -16.26 8.63 -3.34
C SER A 108 -17.71 8.69 -2.81
N ILE A 109 -17.95 8.08 -1.64
CA ILE A 109 -19.27 8.11 -0.96
C ILE A 109 -19.64 9.55 -0.57
N TYR A 110 -18.65 10.37 -0.19
CA TYR A 110 -18.85 11.76 0.21
C TYR A 110 -18.79 12.78 -0.92
N GLY A 111 -18.51 12.34 -2.18
CA GLY A 111 -18.31 13.26 -3.31
C GLY A 111 -17.03 14.10 -3.24
N LYS A 112 -16.08 13.75 -2.37
CA LYS A 112 -14.83 14.51 -2.15
C LYS A 112 -13.58 13.80 -2.71
N LYS A 113 -13.71 13.11 -3.84
CA LYS A 113 -12.63 12.31 -4.45
C LYS A 113 -11.35 13.10 -4.70
N THR A 114 -11.48 14.28 -5.31
CA THR A 114 -10.32 15.13 -5.69
C THR A 114 -9.57 15.61 -4.47
N LEU A 115 -10.26 16.04 -3.42
CA LEU A 115 -9.64 16.51 -2.19
C LEU A 115 -8.90 15.35 -1.50
N THR A 116 -9.54 14.20 -1.38
CA THR A 116 -8.91 13.02 -0.74
C THR A 116 -7.73 12.50 -1.55
N PHE A 117 -7.79 12.54 -2.88
CA PHE A 117 -6.65 12.21 -3.72
C PHE A 117 -5.43 13.07 -3.37
N TRP A 118 -5.59 14.40 -3.30
CA TRP A 118 -4.50 15.30 -2.92
C TRP A 118 -3.99 15.07 -1.51
N VAL A 119 -4.88 14.82 -0.54
CA VAL A 119 -4.49 14.52 0.84
C VAL A 119 -3.65 13.23 0.91
N VAL A 120 -4.06 12.17 0.22
CA VAL A 120 -3.31 10.91 0.16
C VAL A 120 -1.96 11.13 -0.52
N MET A 121 -1.91 11.83 -1.65
CA MET A 121 -0.66 12.11 -2.37
C MET A 121 0.32 12.94 -1.54
N ILE A 122 -0.17 13.99 -0.87
CA ILE A 122 0.66 14.82 0.02
C ILE A 122 1.15 13.99 1.21
N SER A 123 0.30 13.17 1.80
CA SER A 123 0.68 12.28 2.91
C SER A 123 1.80 11.30 2.49
N ILE A 124 1.71 10.72 1.31
CA ILE A 124 2.75 9.84 0.74
C ILE A 124 4.05 10.63 0.53
N ALA A 125 3.98 11.79 -0.13
CA ALA A 125 5.15 12.60 -0.43
C ALA A 125 5.87 13.05 0.85
N VAL A 126 5.15 13.56 1.83
CA VAL A 126 5.69 13.97 3.13
C VAL A 126 6.28 12.76 3.87
N GLY A 127 5.59 11.62 3.86
CA GLY A 127 6.09 10.39 4.47
C GLY A 127 7.41 9.92 3.85
N ILE A 128 7.55 9.97 2.52
CA ILE A 128 8.81 9.64 1.82
C ILE A 128 9.93 10.59 2.23
N VAL A 129 9.66 11.89 2.33
CA VAL A 129 10.66 12.88 2.79
C VAL A 129 11.12 12.55 4.21
N PHE A 130 10.20 12.23 5.14
CA PHE A 130 10.59 11.84 6.50
C PHE A 130 11.37 10.52 6.54
N CYS A 131 11.08 9.59 5.64
CA CYS A 131 11.87 8.37 5.49
C CYS A 131 13.29 8.67 4.98
N ALA A 132 13.43 9.56 3.98
CA ALA A 132 14.72 9.96 3.43
C ALA A 132 15.59 10.70 4.46
N VAL A 133 14.99 11.59 5.24
CA VAL A 133 15.68 12.32 6.34
C VAL A 133 15.90 11.42 7.57
N LYS A 134 15.37 10.19 7.57
CA LYS A 134 15.49 9.24 8.69
C LYS A 134 14.96 9.81 10.02
N SER A 135 13.85 10.56 9.96
CA SER A 135 13.25 11.21 11.14
C SER A 135 12.41 10.23 11.96
N LYS A 136 12.33 10.44 13.29
CA LYS A 136 11.43 9.66 14.17
C LYS A 136 9.96 9.75 13.75
N TRP A 137 9.56 10.88 13.15
CA TRP A 137 8.19 11.14 12.68
C TRP A 137 7.77 10.32 11.46
N MET A 138 8.72 9.61 10.81
CA MET A 138 8.39 8.76 9.66
C MET A 138 7.32 7.71 10.00
N TRP A 139 7.32 7.18 11.25
CA TRP A 139 6.39 6.14 11.69
C TRP A 139 4.93 6.61 11.87
N VAL A 140 4.67 7.91 11.78
CA VAL A 140 3.30 8.45 11.75
C VAL A 140 2.64 8.24 10.38
N PHE A 141 3.45 8.13 9.33
CA PHE A 141 2.95 8.02 7.96
C PHE A 141 2.81 6.56 7.54
N PRO A 142 1.63 6.15 6.99
CA PRO A 142 1.40 4.77 6.57
C PRO A 142 2.39 4.25 5.52
N VAL A 143 2.96 5.14 4.69
CA VAL A 143 3.95 4.78 3.66
C VAL A 143 5.23 4.19 4.25
N SER A 144 5.70 4.66 5.42
CA SER A 144 6.89 4.11 6.07
C SER A 144 6.71 2.65 6.50
N HIS A 145 5.50 2.28 6.88
CA HIS A 145 5.16 0.90 7.24
C HIS A 145 5.16 -0.05 6.03
N SER A 146 5.05 0.47 4.81
CA SER A 146 5.10 -0.34 3.58
C SER A 146 6.52 -0.63 3.09
N ILE A 147 7.53 0.02 3.65
CA ILE A 147 8.93 -0.06 3.20
C ILE A 147 9.72 -0.96 4.14
N LEU A 148 10.01 -2.21 3.70
CA LEU A 148 10.63 -3.23 4.54
C LEU A 148 12.02 -2.84 5.06
N TRP A 149 12.91 -2.29 4.22
CA TRP A 149 14.31 -2.04 4.61
C TRP A 149 14.46 -1.00 5.72
N ILE A 150 13.49 -0.08 5.88
CA ILE A 150 13.51 0.93 6.95
C ILE A 150 13.45 0.28 8.34
N HIS A 151 12.80 -0.89 8.46
CA HIS A 151 12.66 -1.63 9.71
C HIS A 151 13.98 -2.26 10.18
N PHE A 152 14.97 -2.40 9.30
CA PHE A 152 16.26 -3.03 9.59
C PHE A 152 17.41 -2.05 9.64
N GLN A 153 17.19 -0.78 9.30
CA GLN A 153 18.24 0.24 9.39
C GLN A 153 18.47 0.60 10.85
N ASN A 154 19.74 0.49 11.29
CA ASN A 154 20.17 0.99 12.59
C ASN A 154 20.36 2.50 12.53
N TYR A 155 19.38 3.22 13.01
CA TYR A 155 19.54 4.66 13.23
C TYR A 155 20.14 4.90 14.61
N TYR A 156 21.22 5.62 14.70
CA TYR A 156 21.82 6.00 15.97
C TYR A 156 20.74 6.53 16.94
N ARG A 157 20.53 5.81 18.08
CA ARG A 157 19.57 6.15 19.15
C ARG A 157 18.11 6.31 18.70
N LYS A 158 17.70 5.77 17.56
CA LYS A 158 16.30 5.84 17.10
C LYS A 158 15.64 4.48 17.25
N TYR A 159 14.35 4.52 17.53
CA TYR A 159 13.54 3.31 17.64
C TYR A 159 13.38 2.67 16.27
N VAL A 160 13.74 1.42 16.17
CA VAL A 160 13.51 0.59 14.97
C VAL A 160 12.27 -0.26 15.24
N MET A 161 11.28 -0.14 14.37
CA MET A 161 10.01 -0.87 14.50
C MET A 161 10.11 -2.23 13.82
N SER A 162 9.61 -3.28 14.46
CA SER A 162 9.54 -4.61 13.85
C SER A 162 8.55 -4.62 12.67
N PRO A 163 8.84 -5.34 11.56
CA PRO A 163 7.92 -5.50 10.43
C PRO A 163 6.53 -6.03 10.84
N TRP A 164 6.48 -6.89 11.86
CA TRP A 164 5.24 -7.46 12.38
C TRP A 164 4.31 -6.40 12.99
N ILE A 165 4.87 -5.39 13.66
CA ILE A 165 4.10 -4.26 14.19
C ILE A 165 3.49 -3.45 13.03
N SER A 166 4.23 -3.28 11.94
CA SER A 166 3.72 -2.58 10.75
C SER A 166 2.59 -3.35 10.07
N ILE A 167 2.67 -4.68 10.00
CA ILE A 167 1.57 -5.52 9.53
C ILE A 167 0.33 -5.32 10.41
N LEU A 168 0.50 -5.26 11.73
CA LEU A 168 -0.60 -5.03 12.67
C LEU A 168 -1.21 -3.64 12.46
N ILE A 169 -0.39 -2.59 12.37
CA ILE A 169 -0.85 -1.21 12.17
C ILE A 169 -1.63 -1.08 10.85
N LEU A 170 -1.08 -1.59 9.75
CA LEU A 170 -1.76 -1.59 8.45
C LEU A 170 -3.03 -2.45 8.48
N GLY A 171 -3.00 -3.58 9.19
CA GLY A 171 -4.17 -4.44 9.40
C GLY A 171 -5.29 -3.72 10.12
N VAL A 172 -4.98 -3.01 11.22
CA VAL A 172 -5.96 -2.19 11.94
C VAL A 172 -6.50 -1.08 11.04
N LEU A 173 -5.63 -0.43 10.26
CA LEU A 173 -6.05 0.62 9.32
C LEU A 173 -7.03 0.08 8.27
N LEU A 174 -6.79 -1.12 7.74
CA LEU A 174 -7.69 -1.80 6.82
C LEU A 174 -9.03 -2.14 7.43
N VAL A 175 -9.05 -2.70 8.65
CA VAL A 175 -10.29 -3.03 9.37
C VAL A 175 -11.11 -1.77 9.64
N VAL A 176 -10.47 -0.72 10.15
CA VAL A 176 -11.13 0.57 10.40
C VAL A 176 -11.66 1.16 9.09
N GLY A 177 -10.86 1.17 8.02
CA GLY A 177 -11.27 1.64 6.70
C GLY A 177 -12.48 0.87 6.16
N TYR A 178 -12.47 -0.44 6.26
CA TYR A 178 -13.59 -1.30 5.88
C TYR A 178 -14.86 -0.98 6.68
N LEU A 179 -14.76 -0.90 8.01
CA LEU A 179 -15.90 -0.59 8.88
C LEU A 179 -16.49 0.80 8.59
N LEU A 180 -15.63 1.79 8.33
CA LEU A 180 -16.08 3.13 7.93
C LEU A 180 -16.81 3.10 6.59
N VAL A 181 -16.27 2.43 5.58
CA VAL A 181 -16.93 2.29 4.28
C VAL A 181 -18.30 1.63 4.44
N MET A 182 -18.39 0.55 5.21
CA MET A 182 -19.66 -0.16 5.46
C MET A 182 -20.66 0.69 6.27
N HIS A 183 -20.20 1.43 7.27
CA HIS A 183 -21.07 2.32 8.06
C HIS A 183 -21.65 3.45 7.20
N PHE A 184 -20.79 4.11 6.43
CA PHE A 184 -21.21 5.26 5.61
C PHE A 184 -21.93 4.85 4.31
N SER A 185 -21.80 3.61 3.88
CA SER A 185 -22.57 3.08 2.75
C SER A 185 -24.08 3.20 2.93
N LYS A 186 -24.54 3.10 4.17
CA LYS A 186 -25.96 3.26 4.53
C LYS A 186 -26.48 4.69 4.30
N LYS A 187 -25.57 5.69 4.35
CA LYS A 187 -25.88 7.12 4.14
C LYS A 187 -25.70 7.58 2.68
N LEU A 188 -25.44 6.66 1.75
CA LEU A 188 -25.27 6.97 0.34
C LEU A 188 -26.57 7.59 -0.20
N ASN A 189 -26.54 8.90 -0.48
CA ASN A 189 -27.70 9.60 -1.02
C ASN A 189 -27.67 9.42 -2.54
N VAL A 190 -28.59 8.62 -3.06
CA VAL A 190 -28.69 8.26 -4.48
C VAL A 190 -28.96 9.50 -5.33
N ASP A 191 -29.60 10.50 -4.77
CA ASP A 191 -29.94 11.77 -5.44
C ASP A 191 -28.70 12.63 -5.75
N ARG A 192 -27.64 12.57 -4.91
CA ARG A 192 -26.36 13.24 -5.20
C ARG A 192 -25.64 12.68 -6.42
N LEU A 193 -25.76 11.38 -6.65
CA LEU A 193 -25.16 10.74 -7.84
C LEU A 193 -25.90 11.15 -9.13
N ARG A 194 -27.12 11.66 -9.01
CA ARG A 194 -27.94 12.17 -10.14
C ARG A 194 -27.58 13.61 -10.48
N GLY A 195 -27.32 14.47 -9.48
CA GLY A 195 -26.99 15.89 -9.68
C GLY A 195 -25.58 16.18 -10.22
N GLU A 196 -24.67 15.20 -10.26
CA GLU A 196 -23.38 15.34 -10.94
C GLU A 196 -23.46 15.05 -12.47
N GLN A 197 -24.66 14.86 -13.00
CA GLN A 197 -24.93 14.61 -14.44
C GLN A 197 -25.55 15.80 -15.18
N GLU A 198 -25.94 16.85 -14.47
CA GLU A 198 -26.37 18.14 -15.02
C GLU A 198 -25.22 19.16 -14.95
#